data_7f3f820c9c9251015e9be9861f82c6e2
#
_entry.id   7f3f820c9c9251015e9be9861f82c6e2
#
_cell.length_a   1.000
_cell.length_b   1.000
_cell.length_c   1.000
_cell.angle_alpha   90.00
_cell.angle_beta   90.00
_cell.angle_gamma   90.00
#
_symmetry.space_group_name_H-M   'P 1'
#
loop_
_entity.id
_entity.type
_entity.pdbx_description
1 polymer ?
#
loop_
_entity_poly.entity_id
_entity_poly.type
_entity_poly.pdbx_seq_one_letter_code
_entity_poly.pdbx_strand_id
1 'polypeptide(L)'
;YASIVFQLLAVVYPKLEALQKEGEYGRQKINQYTRYLTIPLAVVQSLGMYSLLRSQNVIAGLSIFELIAFVLTMTAGTMFVMWLGEVITEQGIGNGISLLIFAGIVGRFPVTLGQTLTTLTSQNVLNFALIGAVGIGVIALIVIINEAIRKVPIYYARRVRGSQVSGSQASYLPLKLNQSGVIPIIFGVSIVLLPSFVANYFLQTSNEKLIEIGTVLAKAFSPNSMWYNGIYFILV
;
A
#
# COMPACT_ATOMS: atom_id res chain seq x y z
N TYR A 1 6.27 2.08 -0.75
CA TYR A 1 6.85 0.73 -0.57
C TYR A 1 7.98 0.72 0.44
N ALA A 2 8.98 1.59 0.36
CA ALA A 2 10.12 1.62 1.26
C ALA A 2 9.72 1.75 2.75
N SER A 3 8.76 2.60 3.08
CA SER A 3 8.23 2.76 4.44
C SER A 3 7.64 1.45 4.99
N ILE A 4 6.95 0.69 4.14
CA ILE A 4 6.37 -0.60 4.52
C ILE A 4 7.45 -1.65 4.74
N VAL A 5 8.45 -1.69 3.86
CA VAL A 5 9.63 -2.58 4.01
C VAL A 5 10.34 -2.29 5.33
N PHE A 6 10.52 -1.01 5.69
CA PHE A 6 11.12 -0.65 6.98
C PHE A 6 10.29 -1.04 8.19
N GLN A 7 8.96 -0.89 8.11
CA GLN A 7 8.08 -1.33 9.20
C GLN A 7 8.19 -2.83 9.46
N LEU A 8 8.35 -3.62 8.39
CA LEU A 8 8.55 -5.07 8.54
C LEU A 8 9.96 -5.42 9.02
N LEU A 9 10.98 -4.77 8.48
CA LEU A 9 12.34 -4.93 8.97
C LEU A 9 12.45 -4.58 10.45
N ALA A 10 11.67 -3.63 10.93
CA ALA A 10 11.62 -3.28 12.34
C ALA A 10 11.01 -4.38 13.22
N VAL A 11 10.10 -5.20 12.69
CA VAL A 11 9.58 -6.37 13.41
C VAL A 11 10.61 -7.50 13.49
N VAL A 12 11.44 -7.67 12.44
CA VAL A 12 12.42 -8.76 12.34
C VAL A 12 13.76 -8.38 12.99
N TYR A 13 14.14 -7.10 12.94
CA TYR A 13 15.44 -6.63 13.36
C TYR A 13 15.37 -5.83 14.68
N PRO A 14 15.85 -6.37 15.82
CA PRO A 14 15.67 -5.77 17.14
C PRO A 14 16.22 -4.34 17.28
N LYS A 15 17.27 -3.98 16.53
CA LYS A 15 17.83 -2.61 16.55
C LYS A 15 16.89 -1.58 15.93
N LEU A 16 16.10 -1.97 14.90
CA LEU A 16 15.11 -1.09 14.30
C LEU A 16 13.86 -0.97 15.19
N GLU A 17 13.49 -2.05 15.87
CA GLU A 17 12.41 -2.03 16.87
C GLU A 17 12.77 -1.08 18.02
N ALA A 18 14.01 -1.11 18.53
CA ALA A 18 14.48 -0.19 19.54
C ALA A 18 14.38 1.27 19.09
N LEU A 19 14.81 1.56 17.85
CA LEU A 19 14.66 2.89 17.23
C LEU A 19 13.19 3.34 17.13
N GLN A 20 12.26 2.45 16.83
CA GLN A 20 10.83 2.81 16.83
C GLN A 20 10.32 3.21 18.22
N LYS A 21 10.87 2.63 19.27
CA LYS A 21 10.50 2.92 20.67
C LYS A 21 11.15 4.19 21.22
N GLU A 22 12.20 4.73 20.58
CA GLU A 22 12.90 5.96 20.98
C GLU A 22 12.11 7.26 20.74
N GLY A 23 10.84 7.17 20.32
CA GLY A 23 10.00 8.35 20.13
C GLY A 23 10.31 9.14 18.86
N GLU A 24 10.36 10.47 18.98
CA GLU A 24 10.46 11.37 17.81
C GLU A 24 11.82 11.28 17.09
N TYR A 25 12.89 11.14 17.85
CA TYR A 25 14.24 10.95 17.31
C TYR A 25 14.38 9.66 16.49
N GLY A 26 13.84 8.56 17.02
CA GLY A 26 13.83 7.29 16.30
C GLY A 26 13.01 7.33 15.01
N ARG A 27 11.86 8.03 15.03
CA ARG A 27 11.03 8.24 13.82
C ARG A 27 11.76 9.02 12.75
N GLN A 28 12.48 10.09 13.11
CA GLN A 28 13.28 10.87 12.15
C GLN A 28 14.37 10.02 11.51
N LYS A 29 15.09 9.18 12.28
CA LYS A 29 16.08 8.26 11.72
C LYS A 29 15.47 7.20 10.79
N ILE A 30 14.33 6.64 11.16
CA ILE A 30 13.61 5.68 10.31
C ILE A 30 13.17 6.35 8.99
N ASN A 31 12.69 7.59 9.04
CA ASN A 31 12.35 8.35 7.84
C ASN A 31 13.58 8.58 6.95
N GLN A 32 14.74 8.91 7.53
CA GLN A 32 15.99 9.04 6.76
C GLN A 32 16.39 7.73 6.08
N TYR A 33 16.36 6.60 6.79
CA TYR A 33 16.65 5.29 6.20
C TYR A 33 15.64 4.92 5.11
N THR A 34 14.38 5.25 5.31
CA THR A 34 13.33 5.06 4.30
C THR A 34 13.64 5.85 3.03
N ARG A 35 14.10 7.11 3.14
CA ARG A 35 14.53 7.91 1.98
C ARG A 35 15.69 7.24 1.24
N TYR A 36 16.73 6.78 1.95
CA TYR A 36 17.85 6.09 1.32
C TYR A 36 17.43 4.78 0.62
N LEU A 37 16.52 4.02 1.20
CA LEU A 37 16.02 2.79 0.59
C LEU A 37 15.07 3.06 -0.59
N THR A 38 14.38 4.19 -0.58
CA THR A 38 13.46 4.56 -1.67
C THR A 38 14.20 4.74 -2.99
N ILE A 39 15.42 5.28 -3.00
CA ILE A 39 16.21 5.52 -4.22
C ILE A 39 16.49 4.22 -4.99
N PRO A 40 17.15 3.20 -4.42
CA PRO A 40 17.42 1.97 -5.14
C PRO A 40 16.14 1.21 -5.52
N LEU A 41 15.10 1.24 -4.67
CA LEU A 41 13.82 0.64 -5.00
C LEU A 41 13.14 1.35 -6.18
N ALA A 42 13.18 2.68 -6.23
CA ALA A 42 12.64 3.45 -7.34
C ALA A 42 13.38 3.17 -8.65
N VAL A 43 14.70 2.99 -8.61
CA VAL A 43 15.51 2.58 -9.78
C VAL A 43 15.07 1.20 -10.28
N VAL A 44 14.97 0.21 -9.38
CA VAL A 44 14.52 -1.15 -9.75
C VAL A 44 13.11 -1.12 -10.32
N GLN A 45 12.21 -0.36 -9.69
CA GLN A 45 10.83 -0.24 -10.14
C GLN A 45 10.73 0.47 -11.49
N SER A 46 11.55 1.48 -11.77
CA SER A 46 11.57 2.17 -13.06
C SER A 46 12.06 1.25 -14.19
N LEU A 47 13.06 0.40 -13.93
CA LEU A 47 13.50 -0.63 -14.87
C LEU A 47 12.39 -1.66 -15.13
N GLY A 48 11.68 -2.09 -14.09
CA GLY A 48 10.51 -2.97 -14.22
C GLY A 48 9.39 -2.33 -15.05
N MET A 49 9.12 -1.04 -14.86
CA MET A 49 8.13 -0.30 -15.64
C MET A 49 8.54 -0.17 -17.13
N TYR A 50 9.81 0.15 -17.39
CA TYR A 50 10.34 0.14 -18.76
C TYR A 50 10.16 -1.21 -19.44
N SER A 51 10.51 -2.29 -18.74
CA SER A 51 10.34 -3.66 -19.22
C SER A 51 8.88 -3.96 -19.58
N LEU A 52 7.94 -3.58 -18.72
CA LEU A 52 6.51 -3.77 -18.92
C LEU A 52 5.97 -2.95 -20.10
N LEU A 53 6.35 -1.70 -20.23
CA LEU A 53 5.93 -0.84 -21.33
C LEU A 53 6.49 -1.31 -22.68
N ARG A 54 7.69 -1.84 -22.68
CA ARG A 54 8.31 -2.44 -23.88
C ARG A 54 7.61 -3.74 -24.28
N SER A 55 7.25 -4.59 -23.31
CA SER A 55 6.53 -5.84 -23.61
C SER A 55 5.13 -5.61 -24.18
N GLN A 56 4.50 -4.48 -23.82
CA GLN A 56 3.21 -4.06 -24.36
C GLN A 56 3.31 -3.27 -25.68
N ASN A 57 4.51 -3.12 -26.24
CA ASN A 57 4.79 -2.30 -27.44
C ASN A 57 4.34 -0.82 -27.33
N VAL A 58 4.25 -0.30 -26.10
CA VAL A 58 3.93 1.11 -25.85
C VAL A 58 5.15 2.00 -26.11
N ILE A 59 6.36 1.49 -25.80
CA ILE A 59 7.63 2.18 -25.98
C ILE A 59 8.55 1.29 -26.84
N ALA A 60 9.19 1.89 -27.84
CA ALA A 60 10.25 1.25 -28.60
C ALA A 60 11.50 1.00 -27.74
N GLY A 61 12.46 0.22 -28.25
CA GLY A 61 13.73 0.02 -27.56
C GLY A 61 14.46 1.34 -27.40
N LEU A 62 14.69 1.76 -26.15
CA LEU A 62 15.42 2.98 -25.83
C LEU A 62 16.94 2.77 -25.97
N SER A 63 17.66 3.79 -26.41
CA SER A 63 19.12 3.86 -26.33
C SER A 63 19.55 3.89 -24.84
N ILE A 64 20.81 3.60 -24.56
CA ILE A 64 21.34 3.62 -23.19
C ILE A 64 21.13 4.98 -22.53
N PHE A 65 21.32 6.07 -23.27
CA PHE A 65 21.15 7.41 -22.74
C PHE A 65 19.68 7.72 -22.42
N GLU A 66 18.75 7.34 -23.28
CA GLU A 66 17.30 7.48 -23.05
C GLU A 66 16.84 6.62 -21.88
N LEU A 67 17.36 5.42 -21.71
CA LEU A 67 17.06 4.55 -20.58
C LEU A 67 17.51 5.17 -19.26
N ILE A 68 18.74 5.73 -19.22
CA ILE A 68 19.22 6.44 -18.04
C ILE A 68 18.34 7.64 -17.74
N ALA A 69 17.97 8.44 -18.74
CA ALA A 69 17.08 9.58 -18.56
C ALA A 69 15.70 9.15 -18.05
N PHE A 70 15.14 8.07 -18.58
CA PHE A 70 13.88 7.48 -18.12
C PHE A 70 13.95 7.07 -16.64
N VAL A 71 14.99 6.32 -16.24
CA VAL A 71 15.19 5.86 -14.86
C VAL A 71 15.36 7.04 -13.91
N LEU A 72 16.17 8.03 -14.28
CA LEU A 72 16.37 9.22 -13.45
C LEU A 72 15.09 10.03 -13.29
N THR A 73 14.32 10.23 -14.35
CA THR A 73 13.06 10.97 -14.30
C THR A 73 12.03 10.26 -13.41
N MET A 74 11.87 8.94 -13.56
CA MET A 74 10.95 8.16 -12.74
C MET A 74 11.37 8.16 -11.26
N THR A 75 12.67 8.05 -11.00
CA THR A 75 13.21 8.09 -9.64
C THR A 75 13.02 9.47 -9.02
N ALA A 76 13.31 10.55 -9.75
CA ALA A 76 13.11 11.91 -9.30
C ALA A 76 11.61 12.20 -8.99
N GLY A 77 10.71 11.75 -9.86
CA GLY A 77 9.26 11.84 -9.62
C GLY A 77 8.83 11.10 -8.35
N THR A 78 9.35 9.89 -8.12
CA THR A 78 9.06 9.11 -6.91
C THR A 78 9.56 9.83 -5.66
N MET A 79 10.78 10.39 -5.69
CA MET A 79 11.34 11.16 -4.59
C MET A 79 10.56 12.43 -4.30
N PHE A 80 10.11 13.12 -5.36
CA PHE A 80 9.27 14.31 -5.23
C PHE A 80 7.93 14.00 -4.55
N VAL A 81 7.25 12.93 -4.99
CA VAL A 81 5.97 12.52 -4.37
C VAL A 81 6.17 12.09 -2.91
N MET A 82 7.29 11.41 -2.60
CA MET A 82 7.63 11.04 -1.23
C MET A 82 7.85 12.29 -0.36
N TRP A 83 8.63 13.25 -0.83
CA TRP A 83 8.86 14.52 -0.14
C TRP A 83 7.55 15.29 0.09
N LEU A 84 6.67 15.33 -0.91
CA LEU A 84 5.36 15.96 -0.78
C LEU A 84 4.50 15.27 0.32
N GLY A 85 4.53 13.93 0.38
CA GLY A 85 3.85 13.17 1.43
C GLY A 85 4.39 13.47 2.83
N GLU A 86 5.70 13.68 2.97
CA GLU A 86 6.31 14.07 4.24
C GLU A 86 5.89 15.47 4.66
N VAL A 87 5.93 16.44 3.75
CA VAL A 87 5.49 17.82 4.02
C VAL A 87 4.02 17.85 4.48
N ILE A 88 3.14 17.10 3.84
CA ILE A 88 1.73 16.97 4.25
C ILE A 88 1.63 16.40 5.67
N THR A 89 2.44 15.40 5.99
CA THR A 89 2.45 14.79 7.33
C THR A 89 2.97 15.76 8.39
N GLU A 90 4.01 16.53 8.10
CA GLU A 90 4.56 17.56 8.97
C GLU A 90 3.58 18.73 9.24
N GLN A 91 2.75 19.06 8.24
CA GLN A 91 1.70 20.09 8.39
C GLN A 91 0.47 19.60 9.18
N GLY A 92 0.47 18.34 9.65
CA GLY A 92 -0.54 17.82 10.58
C GLY A 92 -1.86 17.37 9.96
N ILE A 93 -1.94 17.20 8.64
CA ILE A 93 -3.15 16.70 7.94
C ILE A 93 -3.26 15.16 8.00
N GLY A 94 -2.58 14.52 8.94
CA GLY A 94 -2.55 13.06 9.07
C GLY A 94 -1.41 12.42 8.27
N ASN A 95 -1.58 11.18 7.80
CA ASN A 95 -0.54 10.52 7.01
C ASN A 95 -0.56 11.00 5.56
N GLY A 96 0.42 11.81 5.16
CA GLY A 96 0.49 12.44 3.85
C GLY A 96 0.61 11.43 2.70
N ILE A 97 1.30 10.31 2.90
CA ILE A 97 1.40 9.25 1.87
C ILE A 97 0.03 8.63 1.61
N SER A 98 -0.73 8.33 2.66
CA SER A 98 -2.09 7.83 2.54
C SER A 98 -3.02 8.82 1.84
N LEU A 99 -2.87 10.12 2.14
CA LEU A 99 -3.64 11.18 1.49
C LEU A 99 -3.32 11.27 -0.01
N LEU A 100 -2.05 11.17 -0.40
CA LEU A 100 -1.65 11.17 -1.81
C LEU A 100 -2.18 9.95 -2.57
N ILE A 101 -2.15 8.76 -1.95
CA ILE A 101 -2.75 7.55 -2.54
C ILE A 101 -4.26 7.74 -2.72
N PHE A 102 -4.94 8.24 -1.70
CA PHE A 102 -6.37 8.55 -1.75
C PHE A 102 -6.69 9.56 -2.85
N ALA A 103 -5.95 10.67 -2.92
CA ALA A 103 -6.12 11.67 -3.97
C ALA A 103 -5.92 11.10 -5.37
N GLY A 104 -4.94 10.20 -5.56
CA GLY A 104 -4.71 9.51 -6.82
C GLY A 104 -5.86 8.59 -7.23
N ILE A 105 -6.48 7.89 -6.28
CA ILE A 105 -7.64 7.03 -6.53
C ILE A 105 -8.88 7.88 -6.86
N VAL A 106 -9.19 8.85 -5.99
CA VAL A 106 -10.36 9.71 -6.15
C VAL A 106 -10.26 10.60 -7.39
N GLY A 107 -9.06 11.10 -7.74
CA GLY A 107 -8.84 11.90 -8.93
C GLY A 107 -9.11 11.16 -10.24
N ARG A 108 -8.97 9.83 -10.26
CA ARG A 108 -9.32 8.99 -11.42
C ARG A 108 -10.82 8.67 -11.52
N PHE A 109 -11.53 8.71 -10.41
CA PHE A 109 -12.92 8.31 -10.33
C PHE A 109 -13.85 9.05 -11.30
N PRO A 110 -13.81 10.41 -11.42
CA PRO A 110 -14.66 11.15 -12.35
C PRO A 110 -14.42 10.78 -13.82
N VAL A 111 -13.15 10.58 -14.18
CA VAL A 111 -12.77 10.19 -15.57
C VAL A 111 -13.29 8.80 -15.90
N THR A 112 -13.11 7.84 -14.99
CA THR A 112 -13.60 6.46 -15.19
C THR A 112 -15.13 6.43 -15.23
N LEU A 113 -15.81 7.17 -14.37
CA LEU A 113 -17.26 7.30 -14.41
C LEU A 113 -17.73 7.90 -15.73
N GLY A 114 -17.11 8.98 -16.20
CA GLY A 114 -17.44 9.60 -17.46
C GLY A 114 -17.32 8.62 -18.63
N GLN A 115 -16.22 7.89 -18.71
CA GLN A 115 -16.00 6.85 -19.73
C GLN A 115 -17.06 5.73 -19.66
N THR A 116 -17.39 5.28 -18.46
CA THR A 116 -18.40 4.24 -18.26
C THR A 116 -19.80 4.73 -18.64
N LEU A 117 -20.13 5.98 -18.31
CA LEU A 117 -21.42 6.60 -18.67
C LEU A 117 -21.59 6.71 -20.20
N THR A 118 -20.53 6.97 -20.96
CA THR A 118 -20.60 7.03 -22.43
C THR A 118 -20.81 5.66 -23.09
N THR A 119 -20.49 4.57 -22.39
CA THR A 119 -20.70 3.18 -22.86
C THR A 119 -22.01 2.58 -22.39
N LEU A 120 -22.85 3.32 -21.65
CA LEU A 120 -24.13 2.84 -21.15
C LEU A 120 -25.11 2.65 -22.32
N THR A 121 -25.58 1.41 -22.46
CA THR A 121 -26.68 1.03 -23.33
C THR A 121 -27.86 0.65 -22.45
N SER A 122 -29.10 0.83 -22.93
CA SER A 122 -30.32 0.50 -22.19
C SER A 122 -30.31 -0.92 -21.59
N GLN A 123 -29.58 -1.85 -22.20
CA GLN A 123 -29.42 -3.22 -21.69
C GLN A 123 -28.47 -3.35 -20.51
N ASN A 124 -27.54 -2.40 -20.29
CA ASN A 124 -26.50 -2.47 -19.28
C ASN A 124 -26.74 -1.56 -18.06
N VAL A 125 -27.78 -0.70 -18.12
CA VAL A 125 -28.07 0.27 -17.04
C VAL A 125 -28.31 -0.44 -15.71
N LEU A 126 -29.04 -1.55 -15.71
CA LEU A 126 -29.31 -2.31 -14.47
C LEU A 126 -28.04 -2.89 -13.86
N ASN A 127 -27.15 -3.46 -14.68
CA ASN A 127 -25.87 -4.01 -14.22
C ASN A 127 -24.98 -2.91 -13.64
N PHE A 128 -24.96 -1.73 -14.26
CA PHE A 128 -24.21 -0.59 -13.77
C PHE A 128 -24.75 -0.08 -12.41
N ALA A 129 -26.07 0.01 -12.27
CA ALA A 129 -26.70 0.38 -11.02
C ALA A 129 -26.42 -0.64 -9.91
N LEU A 130 -26.45 -1.94 -10.21
CA LEU A 130 -26.10 -3.01 -9.28
C LEU A 130 -24.63 -2.92 -8.84
N ILE A 131 -23.71 -2.73 -9.77
CA ILE A 131 -22.27 -2.57 -9.44
C ILE A 131 -22.06 -1.34 -8.57
N GLY A 132 -22.73 -0.22 -8.87
CA GLY A 132 -22.67 0.99 -8.05
C GLY A 132 -23.23 0.76 -6.62
N ALA A 133 -24.36 0.10 -6.51
CA ALA A 133 -24.96 -0.22 -5.21
C ALA A 133 -24.08 -1.16 -4.38
N VAL A 134 -23.52 -2.20 -5.00
CA VAL A 134 -22.54 -3.11 -4.35
C VAL A 134 -21.29 -2.34 -3.93
N GLY A 135 -20.75 -1.45 -4.79
CA GLY A 135 -19.60 -0.63 -4.45
C GLY A 135 -19.83 0.26 -3.23
N ILE A 136 -20.98 0.96 -3.17
CA ILE A 136 -21.35 1.77 -2.00
C ILE A 136 -21.53 0.88 -0.76
N GLY A 137 -22.17 -0.29 -0.91
CA GLY A 137 -22.34 -1.24 0.19
C GLY A 137 -21.01 -1.73 0.76
N VAL A 138 -20.04 -2.07 -0.10
CA VAL A 138 -18.69 -2.47 0.30
C VAL A 138 -17.96 -1.34 1.02
N ILE A 139 -18.03 -0.10 0.51
CA ILE A 139 -17.42 1.06 1.18
C ILE A 139 -18.02 1.26 2.57
N ALA A 140 -19.35 1.22 2.68
CA ALA A 140 -20.03 1.36 3.96
C ALA A 140 -19.63 0.27 4.96
N LEU A 141 -19.53 -0.99 4.51
CA LEU A 141 -19.08 -2.11 5.34
C LEU A 141 -17.65 -1.92 5.84
N ILE A 142 -16.74 -1.50 4.96
CA ILE A 142 -15.32 -1.23 5.31
C ILE A 142 -15.24 -0.12 6.35
N VAL A 143 -16.00 0.97 6.19
CA VAL A 143 -16.02 2.09 7.15
C VAL A 143 -16.53 1.60 8.51
N ILE A 144 -17.63 0.85 8.55
CA ILE A 144 -18.20 0.30 9.79
C ILE A 144 -17.17 -0.58 10.52
N ILE A 145 -16.47 -1.48 9.79
CA ILE A 145 -15.48 -2.38 10.40
C ILE A 145 -14.25 -1.59 10.90
N ASN A 146 -13.80 -0.58 10.17
CA ASN A 146 -12.64 0.23 10.56
C ASN A 146 -12.92 1.14 11.76
N GLU A 147 -14.15 1.65 11.90
CA GLU A 147 -14.56 2.50 13.02
C GLU A 147 -15.09 1.70 14.21
N ALA A 148 -15.37 0.41 14.03
CA ALA A 148 -15.91 -0.43 15.08
C ALA A 148 -14.93 -0.56 16.26
N ILE A 149 -15.41 -0.18 17.45
CA ILE A 149 -14.66 -0.21 18.71
C ILE A 149 -15.37 -1.12 19.69
N ARG A 150 -14.67 -2.14 20.20
CA ARG A 150 -15.13 -2.95 21.32
C ARG A 150 -14.75 -2.27 22.64
N LYS A 151 -15.75 -1.85 23.42
CA LYS A 151 -15.55 -1.25 24.74
C LYS A 151 -15.43 -2.36 25.79
N VAL A 152 -14.26 -2.50 26.39
CA VAL A 152 -14.02 -3.43 27.50
C VAL A 152 -14.11 -2.64 28.80
N PRO A 153 -15.07 -2.94 29.72
CA PRO A 153 -15.19 -2.21 30.97
C PRO A 153 -14.01 -2.52 31.88
N ILE A 154 -13.40 -1.47 32.43
CA ILE A 154 -12.32 -1.58 33.42
C ILE A 154 -12.85 -1.10 34.76
N TYR A 155 -12.72 -1.94 35.78
CA TYR A 155 -13.08 -1.62 37.13
C TYR A 155 -11.81 -1.27 37.92
N TYR A 156 -11.70 -0.03 38.38
CA TYR A 156 -10.64 0.38 39.29
C TYR A 156 -11.03 0.10 40.75
N ALA A 157 -10.09 -0.37 41.52
CA ALA A 157 -10.31 -0.58 42.98
C ALA A 157 -10.67 0.76 43.65
N ARG A 158 -11.74 0.77 44.44
CA ARG A 158 -12.18 1.94 45.20
C ARG A 158 -11.18 2.24 46.32
N ARG A 159 -10.64 3.43 46.36
CA ARG A 159 -9.94 3.93 47.55
C ARG A 159 -10.98 4.59 48.46
N VAL A 160 -11.18 3.99 49.63
CA VAL A 160 -12.00 4.57 50.70
C VAL A 160 -11.06 5.42 51.57
N ARG A 161 -11.27 6.72 51.63
CA ARG A 161 -10.56 7.62 52.50
C ARG A 161 -11.58 8.32 53.40
N GLY A 162 -11.76 7.80 54.63
CA GLY A 162 -12.80 8.29 55.54
C GLY A 162 -14.22 7.92 55.11
N SER A 163 -15.21 8.72 55.48
CA SER A 163 -16.63 8.48 55.14
C SER A 163 -17.03 8.91 53.68
N GLN A 164 -16.11 9.42 52.89
CA GLN A 164 -16.39 9.79 51.50
C GLN A 164 -15.98 8.67 50.54
N VAL A 165 -16.99 8.04 49.96
CA VAL A 165 -16.82 7.11 48.83
C VAL A 165 -16.78 7.91 47.55
N SER A 166 -15.59 8.18 47.04
CA SER A 166 -15.47 8.79 45.69
C SER A 166 -15.90 7.77 44.65
N GLY A 167 -16.94 8.09 43.89
CA GLY A 167 -17.54 7.23 42.91
C GLY A 167 -16.51 6.85 41.84
N SER A 168 -16.35 5.55 41.60
CA SER A 168 -15.59 5.03 40.48
C SER A 168 -16.34 5.37 39.20
N GLN A 169 -15.83 6.31 38.40
CA GLN A 169 -16.29 6.42 37.01
C GLN A 169 -15.94 5.11 36.26
N ALA A 170 -16.93 4.47 35.71
CA ALA A 170 -16.72 3.30 34.89
C ALA A 170 -15.91 3.74 33.64
N SER A 171 -14.63 3.35 33.61
CA SER A 171 -13.76 3.56 32.47
C SER A 171 -13.83 2.35 31.55
N TYR A 172 -13.63 2.57 30.26
CA TYR A 172 -13.60 1.48 29.28
C TYR A 172 -12.34 1.60 28.42
N LEU A 173 -11.75 0.45 28.08
CA LEU A 173 -10.66 0.35 27.12
C LEU A 173 -11.25 0.20 25.71
N PRO A 174 -11.05 1.18 24.83
CA PRO A 174 -11.51 1.07 23.44
C PRO A 174 -10.54 0.21 22.64
N LEU A 175 -10.96 -0.98 22.23
CA LEU A 175 -10.21 -1.85 21.33
C LEU A 175 -10.78 -1.72 19.92
N LYS A 176 -9.98 -1.25 18.96
CA LYS A 176 -10.38 -1.22 17.56
C LYS A 176 -10.50 -2.65 17.02
N LEU A 177 -11.54 -2.92 16.25
CA LEU A 177 -11.78 -4.23 15.64
C LEU A 177 -10.71 -4.51 14.57
N ASN A 178 -10.41 -3.51 13.75
CA ASN A 178 -9.32 -3.57 12.78
C ASN A 178 -8.13 -2.75 13.31
N GLN A 179 -7.15 -3.42 13.92
CA GLN A 179 -5.93 -2.79 14.44
C GLN A 179 -4.87 -2.58 13.36
N SER A 180 -4.84 -3.45 12.36
CA SER A 180 -3.83 -3.46 11.30
C SER A 180 -4.09 -2.43 10.20
N GLY A 181 -5.34 -2.00 10.03
CA GLY A 181 -5.73 -1.03 9.01
C GLY A 181 -5.52 -1.53 7.57
N VAL A 182 -5.02 -0.66 6.71
CA VAL A 182 -4.79 -0.92 5.28
C VAL A 182 -3.34 -1.42 5.00
N ILE A 183 -2.45 -1.33 6.00
CA ILE A 183 -1.02 -1.63 5.83
C ILE A 183 -0.77 -3.06 5.33
N PRO A 184 -1.40 -4.13 5.89
CA PRO A 184 -1.19 -5.50 5.42
C PRO A 184 -1.60 -5.69 3.95
N ILE A 185 -2.67 -5.03 3.51
CA ILE A 185 -3.16 -5.12 2.13
C ILE A 185 -2.13 -4.54 1.16
N ILE A 186 -1.63 -3.32 1.44
CA ILE A 186 -0.61 -2.66 0.60
C ILE A 186 0.67 -3.50 0.56
N PHE A 187 1.02 -4.11 1.68
CA PHE A 187 2.16 -5.00 1.80
C PHE A 187 1.98 -6.29 1.00
N GLY A 188 0.85 -6.97 1.16
CA GLY A 188 0.53 -8.18 0.43
C GLY A 188 0.59 -7.97 -1.09
N VAL A 189 -0.03 -6.89 -1.60
CA VAL A 189 0.07 -6.50 -3.02
C VAL A 189 1.52 -6.28 -3.44
N SER A 190 2.30 -5.56 -2.63
CA SER A 190 3.69 -5.24 -2.96
C SER A 190 4.59 -6.47 -3.07
N ILE A 191 4.45 -7.42 -2.12
CA ILE A 191 5.23 -8.68 -2.14
C ILE A 191 4.84 -9.53 -3.34
N VAL A 192 3.55 -9.66 -3.62
CA VAL A 192 3.08 -10.55 -4.69
C VAL A 192 3.40 -9.98 -6.07
N LEU A 193 3.56 -8.67 -6.21
CA LEU A 193 3.98 -8.03 -7.46
C LEU A 193 5.49 -8.17 -7.74
N LEU A 194 6.34 -8.28 -6.72
CA LEU A 194 7.80 -8.39 -6.91
C LEU A 194 8.20 -9.58 -7.83
N PRO A 195 7.71 -10.82 -7.62
CA PRO A 195 8.02 -11.93 -8.52
C PRO A 195 7.55 -11.68 -9.96
N SER A 196 6.43 -10.97 -10.15
CA SER A 196 5.95 -10.62 -11.49
C SER A 196 6.90 -9.67 -12.22
N PHE A 197 7.50 -8.70 -11.51
CA PHE A 197 8.52 -7.83 -12.10
C PHE A 197 9.79 -8.60 -12.49
N VAL A 198 10.26 -9.51 -11.61
CA VAL A 198 11.42 -10.37 -11.89
C VAL A 198 11.13 -11.30 -13.08
N ALA A 199 9.93 -11.87 -13.15
CA ALA A 199 9.51 -12.71 -14.24
C ALA A 199 9.54 -11.97 -15.59
N ASN A 200 9.00 -10.74 -15.63
CA ASN A 200 9.02 -9.91 -16.84
C ASN A 200 10.45 -9.56 -17.28
N TYR A 201 11.37 -9.36 -16.34
CA TYR A 201 12.79 -9.14 -16.66
C TYR A 201 13.43 -10.41 -17.28
N PHE A 202 13.15 -11.61 -16.73
CA PHE A 202 13.67 -12.87 -17.25
C PHE A 202 13.13 -13.20 -18.66
N LEU A 203 11.88 -12.85 -18.95
CA LEU A 203 11.29 -13.03 -20.27
C LEU A 203 11.97 -12.22 -21.38
N GLN A 204 12.69 -11.16 -21.05
CA GLN A 204 13.42 -10.32 -22.02
C GLN A 204 14.89 -10.72 -22.22
N THR A 205 15.36 -11.71 -21.46
CA THR A 205 16.74 -12.21 -21.57
C THR A 205 16.83 -13.23 -22.70
N SER A 206 17.96 -13.27 -23.40
CA SER A 206 18.20 -14.25 -24.48
C SER A 206 18.52 -15.67 -23.98
N ASN A 207 18.51 -15.92 -22.69
CA ASN A 207 18.86 -17.23 -22.10
C ASN A 207 17.59 -18.09 -21.90
N GLU A 208 17.52 -19.21 -22.61
CA GLU A 208 16.36 -20.12 -22.58
C GLU A 208 15.94 -20.56 -21.18
N LYS A 209 16.91 -20.86 -20.31
CA LYS A 209 16.62 -21.26 -18.90
C LYS A 209 15.97 -20.14 -18.10
N LEU A 210 16.39 -18.89 -18.31
CA LEU A 210 15.82 -17.74 -17.63
C LEU A 210 14.41 -17.43 -18.17
N ILE A 211 14.18 -17.61 -19.46
CA ILE A 211 12.85 -17.49 -20.07
C ILE A 211 11.90 -18.53 -19.49
N GLU A 212 12.33 -19.79 -19.35
CA GLU A 212 11.51 -20.85 -18.75
C GLU A 212 11.11 -20.49 -17.31
N ILE A 213 12.07 -20.09 -16.48
CA ILE A 213 11.79 -19.63 -15.11
C ILE A 213 10.88 -18.42 -15.11
N GLY A 214 11.11 -17.46 -16.00
CA GLY A 214 10.27 -16.28 -16.17
C GLY A 214 8.83 -16.62 -16.52
N THR A 215 8.60 -17.57 -17.44
CA THR A 215 7.24 -18.01 -17.82
C THR A 215 6.51 -18.70 -16.67
N VAL A 216 7.17 -19.56 -15.91
CA VAL A 216 6.60 -20.20 -14.72
C VAL A 216 6.23 -19.17 -13.65
N LEU A 217 7.13 -18.23 -13.34
CA LEU A 217 6.88 -17.17 -12.38
C LEU A 217 5.75 -16.25 -12.83
N ALA A 218 5.76 -15.80 -14.09
CA ALA A 218 4.71 -14.94 -14.62
C ALA A 218 3.33 -15.60 -14.56
N LYS A 219 3.26 -16.91 -14.85
CA LYS A 219 2.01 -17.67 -14.80
C LYS A 219 1.54 -17.90 -13.36
N ALA A 220 2.45 -18.21 -12.44
CA ALA A 220 2.14 -18.44 -11.03
C ALA A 220 1.68 -17.14 -10.33
N PHE A 221 2.33 -16.02 -10.60
CA PHE A 221 2.06 -14.71 -9.98
C PHE A 221 1.19 -13.78 -10.83
N SER A 222 0.47 -14.33 -11.83
CA SER A 222 -0.55 -13.54 -12.53
C SER A 222 -1.78 -13.31 -11.62
N PRO A 223 -2.46 -12.14 -11.71
CA PRO A 223 -3.63 -11.84 -10.86
C PRO A 223 -4.78 -12.85 -10.96
N ASN A 224 -4.86 -13.60 -12.07
CA ASN A 224 -5.87 -14.64 -12.28
C ASN A 224 -5.45 -16.03 -11.77
N SER A 225 -4.23 -16.17 -11.25
CA SER A 225 -3.72 -17.43 -10.75
C SER A 225 -4.25 -17.74 -9.34
N MET A 226 -4.57 -19.00 -9.09
CA MET A 226 -4.96 -19.48 -7.76
C MET A 226 -3.81 -19.34 -6.76
N TRP A 227 -2.56 -19.47 -7.20
CA TRP A 227 -1.37 -19.27 -6.38
C TRP A 227 -1.22 -17.83 -5.92
N TYR A 228 -1.46 -16.86 -6.83
CA TYR A 228 -1.48 -15.44 -6.50
C TYR A 228 -2.50 -15.15 -5.39
N ASN A 229 -3.73 -15.59 -5.59
CA ASN A 229 -4.82 -15.36 -4.64
C ASN A 229 -4.56 -16.05 -3.29
N GLY A 230 -4.02 -17.27 -3.29
CA GLY A 230 -3.68 -18.00 -2.07
C GLY A 230 -2.57 -17.32 -1.25
N ILE A 231 -1.47 -16.94 -1.91
CA ILE A 231 -0.36 -16.23 -1.24
C ILE A 231 -0.83 -14.86 -0.73
N TYR A 232 -1.61 -14.14 -1.53
CA TYR A 232 -2.16 -12.85 -1.13
C TYR A 232 -3.06 -12.98 0.10
N PHE A 233 -3.94 -13.99 0.13
CA PHE A 233 -4.83 -14.24 1.27
C PHE A 233 -4.06 -14.58 2.55
N ILE A 234 -2.94 -15.31 2.45
CA ILE A 234 -2.10 -15.64 3.62
C ILE A 234 -1.32 -14.42 4.13
N LEU A 235 -0.92 -13.52 3.22
CA LEU A 235 -0.14 -12.33 3.55
C LEU A 235 -0.98 -11.20 4.16
N VAL A 236 -2.25 -11.13 3.86
CA VAL A 236 -3.22 -10.14 4.37
C VAL A 236 -3.92 -10.62 5.63
#